data_bce53d9df324f369641b1e7992e79d92
#
_entry.id   bce53d9df324f369641b1e7992e79d92
#
_cell.length_a   1.000
_cell.length_b   1.000
_cell.length_c   1.000
_cell.angle_alpha   90.00
_cell.angle_beta   90.00
_cell.angle_gamma   90.00
#
_symmetry.space_group_name_H-M   'P 1'
#
loop_
_entity.id
_entity.type
_entity.pdbx_description
1 polymer ?
#
loop_
_entity_poly.entity_id
_entity_poly.type
_entity_poly.pdbx_seq_one_letter_code
_entity_poly.pdbx_strand_id
1 'polypeptide(L)'
;MAGKPTAPVAYVISAVEGFVDEATVWRYAQLTGPAIEQFDGRFIVSNTQPVVLEGESPLHHLSIVQFPSIEHANAWYDSPEYAEARALTTAAFRGRLLMFVEGVELAETPD
;
A
#
# COMPACT_ATOMS: atom_id res chain seq x y z
N MET A 1 30.59 10.83 -1.98
CA MET A 1 30.39 11.33 -3.31
C MET A 1 28.94 11.63 -3.56
N ALA A 2 28.73 12.66 -4.29
CA ALA A 2 27.38 12.94 -4.67
C ALA A 2 26.85 11.73 -5.39
N GLY A 3 25.91 11.08 -4.81
CA GLY A 3 25.33 9.92 -5.42
C GLY A 3 24.51 10.29 -6.62
N LYS A 4 24.30 9.31 -7.46
CA LYS A 4 23.27 9.44 -8.46
C LYS A 4 21.93 9.59 -7.74
N PRO A 5 21.02 10.39 -8.28
CA PRO A 5 19.67 10.37 -7.76
C PRO A 5 19.16 8.95 -7.77
N THR A 6 18.63 8.50 -6.67
CA THR A 6 17.96 7.21 -6.64
C THR A 6 16.58 7.37 -7.27
N ALA A 7 16.11 6.31 -7.89
CA ALA A 7 14.73 6.32 -8.38
C ALA A 7 13.80 6.62 -7.23
N PRO A 8 12.72 7.37 -7.46
CA PRO A 8 11.77 7.63 -6.39
C PRO A 8 11.14 6.33 -5.89
N VAL A 9 10.97 6.25 -4.58
CA VAL A 9 10.19 5.16 -4.02
C VAL A 9 8.74 5.34 -4.41
N ALA A 10 7.99 4.26 -4.41
CA ALA A 10 6.56 4.33 -4.65
C ALA A 10 5.82 3.88 -3.40
N TYR A 11 4.66 4.47 -3.20
CA TYR A 11 3.80 4.10 -2.09
C TYR A 11 2.48 3.58 -2.64
N VAL A 12 2.01 2.49 -2.05
CA VAL A 12 0.66 2.02 -2.29
C VAL A 12 -0.15 2.40 -1.06
N ILE A 13 -1.16 3.20 -1.27
CA ILE A 13 -2.02 3.66 -0.17
C ILE A 13 -3.34 2.92 -0.29
N SER A 14 -3.69 2.19 0.76
CA SER A 14 -4.93 1.43 0.84
C SER A 14 -5.74 1.99 2.00
N ALA A 15 -6.95 2.41 1.72
CA ALA A 15 -7.83 2.93 2.76
C ALA A 15 -9.22 2.34 2.56
N VAL A 16 -9.88 1.99 3.67
CA VAL A 16 -11.22 1.40 3.61
C VAL A 16 -12.12 2.08 4.62
N GLU A 17 -13.42 2.11 4.31
CA GLU A 17 -14.41 2.63 5.25
C GLU A 17 -14.65 1.64 6.37
N GLY A 18 -14.59 0.36 6.08
CA GLY A 18 -14.82 -0.67 7.07
C GLY A 18 -14.56 -2.06 6.54
N PHE A 19 -14.68 -3.00 7.43
CA PHE A 19 -14.55 -4.42 7.11
C PHE A 19 -15.95 -5.02 6.99
N VAL A 20 -16.13 -5.89 5.99
CA VAL A 20 -17.40 -6.55 5.77
C VAL A 20 -17.43 -7.91 6.45
N ASP A 21 -16.33 -8.66 6.29
CA ASP A 21 -16.26 -10.01 6.81
C ASP A 21 -14.85 -10.25 7.36
N GLU A 22 -14.76 -10.46 8.67
CA GLU A 22 -13.47 -10.59 9.34
C GLU A 22 -12.63 -11.75 8.81
N ALA A 23 -13.28 -12.88 8.55
CA ALA A 23 -12.55 -14.05 8.08
C ALA A 23 -11.92 -13.77 6.71
N THR A 24 -12.64 -13.06 5.85
CA THR A 24 -12.11 -12.70 4.53
C THR A 24 -11.00 -11.67 4.64
N VAL A 25 -11.13 -10.70 5.54
CA VAL A 25 -10.07 -9.73 5.82
C VAL A 25 -8.81 -10.45 6.28
N TRP A 26 -8.96 -11.41 7.17
CA TRP A 26 -7.84 -12.20 7.67
C TRP A 26 -7.16 -12.97 6.54
N ARG A 27 -7.97 -13.60 5.70
CA ARG A 27 -7.46 -14.33 4.55
C ARG A 27 -6.71 -13.40 3.59
N TYR A 28 -7.27 -12.22 3.33
CA TYR A 28 -6.63 -11.22 2.51
C TYR A 28 -5.25 -10.86 3.07
N ALA A 29 -5.18 -10.64 4.38
CA ALA A 29 -3.92 -10.25 5.02
C ALA A 29 -2.87 -11.37 4.89
N GLN A 30 -3.29 -12.62 5.07
CA GLN A 30 -2.38 -13.75 4.97
C GLN A 30 -1.78 -13.89 3.56
N LEU A 31 -2.55 -13.55 2.54
CA LEU A 31 -2.09 -13.64 1.16
C LEU A 31 -1.27 -12.42 0.76
N THR A 32 -1.63 -11.25 1.27
CA THR A 32 -1.06 -9.99 0.83
C THR A 32 0.35 -9.78 1.37
N GLY A 33 0.59 -10.12 2.63
CA GLY A 33 1.89 -9.90 3.24
C GLY A 33 3.04 -10.52 2.47
N PRO A 34 3.01 -11.84 2.24
CA PRO A 34 4.08 -12.49 1.48
C PRO A 34 4.22 -11.97 0.05
N ALA A 35 3.09 -11.62 -0.59
CA ALA A 35 3.14 -11.09 -1.95
C ALA A 35 3.87 -9.75 -1.98
N ILE A 36 3.60 -8.89 -1.01
CA ILE A 36 4.29 -7.61 -0.91
C ILE A 36 5.78 -7.80 -0.72
N GLU A 37 6.17 -8.70 0.19
CA GLU A 37 7.58 -8.96 0.46
C GLU A 37 8.31 -9.48 -0.77
N GLN A 38 7.64 -10.29 -1.56
CA GLN A 38 8.25 -10.88 -2.75
C GLN A 38 8.65 -9.81 -3.77
N PHE A 39 7.99 -8.68 -3.76
CA PHE A 39 8.30 -7.57 -4.66
C PHE A 39 9.02 -6.42 -3.94
N ASP A 40 9.68 -6.75 -2.83
CA ASP A 40 10.51 -5.82 -2.06
C ASP A 40 9.73 -4.68 -1.42
N GLY A 41 8.43 -4.90 -1.20
CA GLY A 41 7.60 -3.95 -0.49
C GLY A 41 7.64 -4.17 1.00
N ARG A 42 7.29 -3.13 1.74
CA ARG A 42 7.15 -3.24 3.19
C ARG A 42 6.07 -2.29 3.67
N PHE A 43 5.36 -2.71 4.69
CA PHE A 43 4.39 -1.83 5.33
C PHE A 43 5.12 -0.77 6.13
N ILE A 44 4.76 0.49 5.91
CA ILE A 44 5.25 1.59 6.74
C ILE A 44 4.11 2.17 7.58
N VAL A 45 2.87 1.91 7.20
CA VAL A 45 1.67 2.17 8.01
C VAL A 45 0.77 0.97 7.81
N SER A 46 0.26 0.41 8.91
CA SER A 46 -0.56 -0.79 8.81
C SER A 46 -1.84 -0.63 9.61
N ASN A 47 -2.96 -0.63 8.89
CA ASN A 47 -4.30 -0.67 9.45
C ASN A 47 -4.51 0.36 10.58
N THR A 48 -4.12 1.59 10.30
CA THR A 48 -4.17 2.67 11.28
C THR A 48 -5.35 3.58 10.97
N GLN A 49 -6.03 4.04 12.01
CA GLN A 49 -7.10 5.01 11.82
C GLN A 49 -6.48 6.40 11.66
N PRO A 50 -6.75 7.08 10.54
CA PRO A 50 -6.22 8.43 10.35
C PRO A 50 -6.86 9.41 11.32
N VAL A 51 -6.10 10.42 11.71
CA VAL A 51 -6.62 11.57 12.46
C VAL A 51 -6.83 12.69 11.45
N VAL A 52 -8.07 13.04 11.19
CA VAL A 52 -8.41 14.06 10.21
C VAL A 52 -8.33 15.41 10.90
N LEU A 53 -7.46 16.30 10.41
CA LEU A 53 -7.29 17.63 10.97
C LEU A 53 -8.19 18.66 10.30
N GLU A 54 -8.44 18.48 9.02
CA GLU A 54 -9.30 19.38 8.25
C GLU A 54 -10.10 18.56 7.28
N GLY A 55 -11.37 18.88 7.12
CA GLY A 55 -12.24 18.18 6.22
C GLY A 55 -12.83 16.92 6.84
N GLU A 56 -13.49 16.14 6.01
CA GLU A 56 -14.16 14.91 6.45
C GLU A 56 -13.72 13.77 5.55
N SER A 57 -13.66 12.57 6.13
CA SER A 57 -13.33 11.38 5.37
C SER A 57 -14.08 10.19 5.95
N PRO A 58 -14.70 9.36 5.10
CA PRO A 58 -15.32 8.12 5.58
C PRO A 58 -14.32 7.00 5.80
N LEU A 59 -13.04 7.23 5.50
CA LEU A 59 -12.02 6.18 5.54
C LEU A 59 -11.50 6.02 6.96
N HIS A 60 -11.53 4.80 7.48
CA HIS A 60 -11.17 4.52 8.86
C HIS A 60 -9.92 3.67 9.03
N HIS A 61 -9.53 2.92 8.01
CA HIS A 61 -8.38 2.03 8.12
C HIS A 61 -7.44 2.31 6.97
N LEU A 62 -6.24 2.73 7.31
CA LEU A 62 -5.24 3.15 6.32
C LEU A 62 -4.00 2.29 6.45
N SER A 63 -3.52 1.82 5.32
CA SER A 63 -2.22 1.14 5.23
C SER A 63 -1.42 1.75 4.11
N ILE A 64 -0.11 1.83 4.30
CA ILE A 64 0.80 2.32 3.28
C ILE A 64 1.93 1.31 3.15
N VAL A 65 2.18 0.89 1.91
CA VAL A 65 3.29 0.00 1.58
C VAL A 65 4.28 0.79 0.76
N GLN A 66 5.54 0.68 1.09
CA GLN A 66 6.61 1.31 0.33
C GLN A 66 7.28 0.27 -0.55
N PHE A 67 7.42 0.59 -1.83
CA PHE A 67 8.18 -0.22 -2.79
C PHE A 67 9.38 0.58 -3.28
N PRO A 68 10.45 -0.11 -3.72
CA PRO A 68 11.63 0.61 -4.21
C PRO A 68 11.35 1.50 -5.42
N SER A 69 10.31 1.20 -6.20
CA SER A 69 9.97 1.97 -7.38
C SER A 69 8.52 1.71 -7.76
N ILE A 70 8.00 2.55 -8.66
CA ILE A 70 6.65 2.34 -9.18
C ILE A 70 6.57 1.05 -10.00
N GLU A 71 7.67 0.65 -10.63
CA GLU A 71 7.72 -0.61 -11.36
C GLU A 71 7.54 -1.81 -10.44
N HIS A 72 8.15 -1.76 -9.25
CA HIS A 72 7.94 -2.81 -8.26
C HIS A 72 6.50 -2.85 -7.78
N ALA A 73 5.90 -1.69 -7.55
CA ALA A 73 4.51 -1.62 -7.10
C ALA A 73 3.57 -2.18 -8.17
N ASN A 74 3.79 -1.82 -9.42
CA ASN A 74 2.98 -2.34 -10.52
C ASN A 74 3.15 -3.84 -10.68
N ALA A 75 4.38 -4.33 -10.56
CA ALA A 75 4.65 -5.76 -10.67
C ALA A 75 3.93 -6.54 -9.57
N TRP A 76 3.94 -6.01 -8.35
CA TRP A 76 3.20 -6.62 -7.24
C TRP A 76 1.70 -6.66 -7.55
N TYR A 77 1.13 -5.54 -7.97
CA TYR A 77 -0.32 -5.45 -8.18
C TYR A 77 -0.79 -6.43 -9.25
N ASP A 78 0.01 -6.58 -10.31
CA ASP A 78 -0.35 -7.44 -11.44
C ASP A 78 0.12 -8.89 -11.27
N SER A 79 0.76 -9.20 -10.16
CA SER A 79 1.35 -10.52 -9.97
C SER A 79 0.32 -11.59 -9.69
N PRO A 80 0.62 -12.84 -10.06
CA PRO A 80 -0.23 -13.97 -9.65
C PRO A 80 -0.29 -14.11 -8.13
N GLU A 81 0.78 -13.73 -7.44
CA GLU A 81 0.84 -13.82 -5.99
C GLU A 81 -0.20 -12.94 -5.32
N TYR A 82 -0.47 -11.75 -5.89
CA TYR A 82 -1.48 -10.88 -5.33
C TYR A 82 -2.89 -11.14 -5.90
N ALA A 83 -2.99 -11.85 -7.02
CA ALA A 83 -4.27 -12.01 -7.72
C ALA A 83 -5.35 -12.64 -6.84
N GLU A 84 -4.98 -13.65 -6.05
CA GLU A 84 -5.94 -14.31 -5.18
C GLU A 84 -6.42 -13.36 -4.08
N ALA A 85 -5.51 -12.59 -3.50
CA ALA A 85 -5.88 -11.61 -2.50
C ALA A 85 -6.76 -10.50 -3.10
N ARG A 86 -6.39 -10.03 -4.29
CA ARG A 86 -7.15 -8.99 -4.96
C ARG A 86 -8.60 -9.41 -5.19
N ALA A 87 -8.83 -10.68 -5.48
CA ALA A 87 -10.18 -11.19 -5.72
C ALA A 87 -11.05 -11.15 -4.46
N LEU A 88 -10.45 -11.04 -3.27
CA LEU A 88 -11.20 -11.02 -2.02
C LEU A 88 -11.63 -9.62 -1.59
N THR A 89 -11.14 -8.58 -2.25
CA THR A 89 -11.29 -7.21 -1.72
C THR A 89 -12.73 -6.75 -1.61
N THR A 90 -13.56 -7.10 -2.58
CA THR A 90 -14.98 -6.70 -2.55
C THR A 90 -15.71 -7.37 -1.38
N ALA A 91 -15.41 -8.61 -1.09
CA ALA A 91 -16.05 -9.33 0.01
C ALA A 91 -15.48 -8.91 1.37
N ALA A 92 -14.22 -8.49 1.40
CA ALA A 92 -13.54 -8.17 2.65
C ALA A 92 -13.82 -6.74 3.12
N PHE A 93 -13.86 -5.79 2.19
CA PHE A 93 -13.83 -4.37 2.53
C PHE A 93 -15.00 -3.60 1.95
N ARG A 94 -15.43 -2.58 2.70
CA ARG A 94 -16.42 -1.61 2.24
C ARG A 94 -15.70 -0.31 1.94
N GLY A 95 -15.97 0.24 0.75
CA GLY A 95 -15.46 1.56 0.38
C GLY A 95 -13.95 1.61 0.24
N ARG A 96 -13.37 0.63 -0.42
CA ARG A 96 -11.91 0.56 -0.54
C ARG A 96 -11.38 1.49 -1.60
N LEU A 97 -10.34 2.22 -1.22
CA LEU A 97 -9.55 3.05 -2.12
C LEU A 97 -8.13 2.50 -2.13
N LEU A 98 -7.60 2.25 -3.32
CA LEU A 98 -6.22 1.81 -3.48
C LEU A 98 -5.58 2.67 -4.54
N MET A 99 -4.43 3.25 -4.23
CA MET A 99 -3.75 4.11 -5.19
C MET A 99 -2.25 4.01 -5.05
N PHE A 100 -1.57 4.31 -6.14
CA PHE A 100 -0.11 4.40 -6.18
C PHE A 100 0.27 5.87 -6.21
N VAL A 101 1.29 6.23 -5.45
CA VAL A 101 1.90 7.55 -5.57
C VAL A 101 3.41 7.38 -5.57
N GLU A 102 4.10 8.18 -6.36
CA GLU A 102 5.55 8.20 -6.31
C GLU A 102 6.00 9.26 -5.33
N GLY A 103 7.00 8.91 -4.54
CA GLY A 103 7.64 9.88 -3.68
C GLY A 103 8.49 10.83 -4.51
N VAL A 104 8.91 11.92 -3.89
CA VAL A 104 9.85 12.79 -4.56
C VAL A 104 11.21 12.11 -4.61
N GLU A 105 11.92 12.34 -5.72
CA GLU A 105 13.30 11.92 -5.81
C GLU A 105 14.10 12.85 -4.92
N LEU A 106 14.71 12.28 -3.90
CA LEU A 106 15.47 13.09 -2.97
C LEU A 106 16.85 13.30 -3.54
N ALA A 107 17.14 14.54 -3.94
CA ALA A 107 18.49 14.91 -4.25
C ALA A 107 19.30 14.77 -2.97
N GLU A 108 20.55 14.40 -3.14
CA GLU A 108 21.43 14.34 -2.00
C GLU A 108 21.50 15.70 -1.36
N THR A 109 21.24 15.77 -0.05
CA THR A 109 21.26 17.03 0.64
C THR A 109 22.69 17.53 0.72
N PRO A 110 22.97 18.72 0.22
CA PRO A 110 24.31 19.27 0.44
C PRO A 110 24.49 19.57 1.91
N ASP A 111 25.61 19.28 2.41
CA ASP A 111 25.88 19.50 3.84
C ASP A 111 26.28 20.90 4.16
#